data_881baf1af869a142b1cdf1b3e4e4aa1c
#
_entry.id   881baf1af869a142b1cdf1b3e4e4aa1c
#
_cell.length_a   1.000
_cell.length_b   1.000
_cell.length_c   1.000
_cell.angle_alpha   90.00
_cell.angle_beta   90.00
_cell.angle_gamma   90.00
#
_symmetry.space_group_name_H-M   'P 1'
#
loop_
_entity.id
_entity.type
_entity.pdbx_description
1 polymer ?
#
loop_
_entity_poly.entity_id
_entity_poly.type
_entity_poly.pdbx_seq_one_letter_code
_entity_poly.pdbx_strand_id
1 'polypeptide(L)'
;MATVLVVEDDENTRILTTARLKPYYTVLAAENGQEAIDLFYEKPVDLIVTDVMMPVMDGYELVRTLRDYKQDVPVIFLTAKDSFEDKREGFASGIDDYMTKPFRYEELLWRIEALLRRANIESSRTIKAGASVLDQNTYTVTDGTGNEVQLPAKEFDLLFLLLSSPGQIFTKQQILDKVWGMDTGSDDSTVKTHINRLRNRFEGNPDFEIVTVRGLGYKGMIHT
;
A
#
# COMPACT_ATOMS: atom_id res chain seq x y z
N MET A 1 -12.21 2.54 -0.65
CA MET A 1 -12.37 1.74 0.59
C MET A 1 -11.65 0.43 0.33
N ALA A 2 -10.73 0.01 1.20
CA ALA A 2 -9.98 -1.23 0.98
C ALA A 2 -10.91 -2.45 1.01
N THR A 3 -10.56 -3.48 0.22
CA THR A 3 -11.31 -4.74 0.11
C THR A 3 -10.61 -5.84 0.91
N VAL A 4 -11.30 -6.39 1.89
CA VAL A 4 -10.83 -7.51 2.73
C VAL A 4 -11.57 -8.78 2.34
N LEU A 5 -10.84 -9.84 2.03
CA LEU A 5 -11.39 -11.18 1.78
C LEU A 5 -11.33 -12.00 3.08
N VAL A 6 -12.48 -12.43 3.58
CA VAL A 6 -12.62 -13.30 4.75
C VAL A 6 -12.83 -14.72 4.28
N VAL A 7 -11.95 -15.65 4.71
CA VAL A 7 -12.02 -17.07 4.34
C VAL A 7 -12.18 -17.89 5.63
N GLU A 8 -13.33 -18.55 5.78
CA GLU A 8 -13.69 -19.26 7.02
C GLU A 8 -14.74 -20.32 6.67
N ASP A 9 -14.54 -21.56 7.04
CA ASP A 9 -15.46 -22.66 6.74
C ASP A 9 -16.69 -22.66 7.69
N ASP A 10 -16.53 -22.23 8.95
CA ASP A 10 -17.66 -22.06 9.85
C ASP A 10 -18.55 -20.87 9.43
N GLU A 11 -19.77 -21.17 9.01
CA GLU A 11 -20.71 -20.17 8.51
C GLU A 11 -20.99 -19.05 9.52
N ASN A 12 -21.16 -19.39 10.81
CA ASN A 12 -21.47 -18.40 11.83
C ASN A 12 -20.29 -17.44 12.06
N THR A 13 -19.08 -17.97 12.14
CA THR A 13 -17.85 -17.19 12.28
C THR A 13 -17.62 -16.31 11.04
N ARG A 14 -17.85 -16.85 9.84
CA ARG A 14 -17.74 -16.11 8.58
C ARG A 14 -18.72 -14.95 8.52
N ILE A 15 -20.01 -15.19 8.84
CA ILE A 15 -21.05 -14.15 8.87
C ILE A 15 -20.70 -13.07 9.90
N LEU A 16 -20.32 -13.47 11.11
CA LEU A 16 -20.02 -12.53 12.20
C LEU A 16 -18.79 -11.68 11.87
N THR A 17 -17.71 -12.29 11.39
CA THR A 17 -16.49 -11.59 11.00
C THR A 17 -16.78 -10.60 9.87
N THR A 18 -17.51 -11.04 8.84
CA THR A 18 -17.94 -10.18 7.74
C THR A 18 -18.77 -9.00 8.24
N ALA A 19 -19.74 -9.23 9.10
CA ALA A 19 -20.60 -8.17 9.65
C ALA A 19 -19.82 -7.13 10.48
N ARG A 20 -18.80 -7.57 11.23
CA ARG A 20 -17.93 -6.69 12.03
C ARG A 20 -16.97 -5.86 11.21
N LEU A 21 -16.53 -6.37 10.06
CA LEU A 21 -15.61 -5.67 9.17
C LEU A 21 -16.31 -4.72 8.17
N LYS A 22 -17.55 -5.03 7.76
CA LYS A 22 -18.34 -4.22 6.79
C LYS A 22 -18.43 -2.72 7.07
N PRO A 23 -18.51 -2.22 8.33
CA PRO A 23 -18.52 -0.78 8.57
C PRO A 23 -17.23 -0.04 8.15
N TYR A 24 -16.12 -0.77 8.00
CA TYR A 24 -14.77 -0.22 7.78
C TYR A 24 -14.20 -0.56 6.40
N TYR A 25 -14.64 -1.68 5.78
CA TYR A 25 -14.07 -2.25 4.57
C TYR A 25 -15.15 -2.75 3.60
N THR A 26 -14.82 -2.83 2.32
CA THR A 26 -15.55 -3.71 1.41
C THR A 26 -15.17 -5.14 1.76
N VAL A 27 -16.13 -6.02 2.06
CA VAL A 27 -15.84 -7.39 2.50
C VAL A 27 -16.35 -8.41 1.49
N LEU A 28 -15.43 -9.24 1.01
CA LEU A 28 -15.72 -10.47 0.28
C LEU A 28 -15.62 -11.64 1.26
N ALA A 29 -16.36 -12.72 1.02
CA ALA A 29 -16.34 -13.89 1.89
C ALA A 29 -16.27 -15.17 1.05
N ALA A 30 -15.45 -16.12 1.51
CA ALA A 30 -15.28 -17.45 0.95
C ALA A 30 -15.36 -18.52 2.05
N GLU A 31 -15.77 -19.71 1.72
CA GLU A 31 -15.88 -20.84 2.67
C GLU A 31 -14.68 -21.77 2.70
N ASN A 32 -13.76 -21.63 1.74
CA ASN A 32 -12.52 -22.40 1.62
C ASN A 32 -11.49 -21.67 0.75
N GLY A 33 -10.26 -22.18 0.74
CA GLY A 33 -9.18 -21.58 -0.03
C GLY A 33 -9.40 -21.55 -1.54
N GLN A 34 -10.10 -22.55 -2.11
CA GLN A 34 -10.35 -22.57 -3.55
C GLN A 34 -11.30 -21.44 -3.97
N GLU A 35 -12.41 -21.25 -3.26
CA GLU A 35 -13.32 -20.14 -3.50
C GLU A 35 -12.63 -18.78 -3.29
N ALA A 36 -11.72 -18.71 -2.30
CA ALA A 36 -10.92 -17.52 -2.07
C ALA A 36 -10.01 -17.18 -3.26
N ILE A 37 -9.37 -18.16 -3.90
CA ILE A 37 -8.57 -17.98 -5.11
C ILE A 37 -9.45 -17.46 -6.25
N ASP A 38 -10.62 -18.06 -6.48
CA ASP A 38 -11.51 -17.65 -7.55
C ASP A 38 -11.96 -16.18 -7.37
N LEU A 39 -12.35 -15.81 -6.16
CA LEU A 39 -12.73 -14.42 -5.83
C LEU A 39 -11.55 -13.46 -5.97
N PHE A 40 -10.34 -13.87 -5.59
CA PHE A 40 -9.13 -13.05 -5.66
C PHE A 40 -8.80 -12.65 -7.11
N TYR A 41 -9.00 -13.56 -8.07
CA TYR A 41 -8.76 -13.26 -9.49
C TYR A 41 -9.91 -12.49 -10.15
N GLU A 42 -11.13 -12.60 -9.62
CA GLU A 42 -12.29 -11.88 -10.17
C GLU A 42 -12.41 -10.44 -9.66
N LYS A 43 -11.92 -10.16 -8.45
CA LYS A 43 -12.14 -8.88 -7.75
C LYS A 43 -10.85 -8.38 -7.09
N PRO A 44 -10.68 -7.05 -7.02
CA PRO A 44 -9.54 -6.50 -6.28
C PRO A 44 -9.64 -6.86 -4.79
N VAL A 45 -8.56 -7.42 -4.23
CA VAL A 45 -8.41 -7.76 -2.81
C VAL A 45 -7.14 -7.11 -2.28
N ASP A 46 -7.27 -6.33 -1.21
CA ASP A 46 -6.16 -5.60 -0.59
C ASP A 46 -5.58 -6.32 0.62
N LEU A 47 -6.34 -7.25 1.26
CA LEU A 47 -5.91 -8.06 2.40
C LEU A 47 -6.79 -9.30 2.53
N ILE A 48 -6.20 -10.41 2.98
CA ILE A 48 -6.90 -11.66 3.25
C ILE A 48 -6.87 -11.95 4.76
N VAL A 49 -8.02 -12.30 5.34
CA VAL A 49 -8.15 -12.87 6.68
C VAL A 49 -8.67 -14.28 6.51
N THR A 50 -7.87 -15.29 6.85
CA THR A 50 -8.24 -16.69 6.61
C THR A 50 -8.07 -17.55 7.85
N ASP A 51 -8.99 -18.52 8.05
CA ASP A 51 -8.69 -19.64 8.93
C ASP A 51 -7.56 -20.49 8.32
N VAL A 52 -6.87 -21.20 9.18
CA VAL A 52 -5.82 -22.15 8.78
C VAL A 52 -6.44 -23.47 8.34
N MET A 53 -7.37 -24.01 9.14
CA MET A 53 -7.91 -25.35 8.94
C MET A 53 -9.27 -25.29 8.26
N MET A 54 -9.31 -25.52 6.97
CA MET A 54 -10.51 -25.51 6.16
C MET A 54 -10.54 -26.73 5.20
N PRO A 55 -11.73 -27.20 4.81
CA PRO A 55 -11.86 -28.26 3.82
C PRO A 55 -11.48 -27.76 2.42
N VAL A 56 -11.24 -28.70 1.48
CA VAL A 56 -10.93 -28.48 0.05
C VAL A 56 -9.54 -27.90 -0.15
N MET A 57 -9.25 -26.70 0.36
CA MET A 57 -7.95 -26.05 0.34
C MET A 57 -7.81 -25.28 1.67
N ASP A 58 -6.79 -25.63 2.44
CA ASP A 58 -6.49 -24.99 3.71
C ASP A 58 -5.82 -23.60 3.54
N GLY A 59 -5.67 -22.87 4.67
CA GLY A 59 -5.09 -21.53 4.64
C GLY A 59 -3.62 -21.52 4.21
N TYR A 60 -2.84 -22.55 4.52
CA TYR A 60 -1.45 -22.66 4.09
C TYR A 60 -1.33 -22.90 2.57
N GLU A 61 -2.16 -23.77 2.03
CA GLU A 61 -2.22 -24.03 0.59
C GLU A 61 -2.67 -22.79 -0.18
N LEU A 62 -3.67 -22.06 0.35
CA LEU A 62 -4.12 -20.78 -0.20
C LEU A 62 -2.95 -19.79 -0.31
N VAL A 63 -2.24 -19.53 0.80
CA VAL A 63 -1.14 -18.57 0.81
C VAL A 63 -0.01 -19.00 -0.11
N ARG A 64 0.37 -20.29 -0.08
CA ARG A 64 1.40 -20.83 -0.97
C ARG A 64 1.05 -20.60 -2.43
N THR A 65 -0.19 -20.94 -2.83
CA THR A 65 -0.68 -20.72 -4.19
C THR A 65 -0.58 -19.25 -4.60
N LEU A 66 -0.99 -18.30 -3.74
CA LEU A 66 -0.88 -16.88 -4.02
C LEU A 66 0.58 -16.44 -4.20
N ARG A 67 1.51 -16.90 -3.34
CA ARG A 67 2.94 -16.55 -3.41
C ARG A 67 3.61 -17.13 -4.65
N ASP A 68 3.24 -18.33 -5.06
CA ASP A 68 3.74 -18.97 -6.30
C ASP A 68 3.37 -18.15 -7.55
N TYR A 69 2.23 -17.48 -7.53
CA TYR A 69 1.80 -16.52 -8.56
C TYR A 69 2.30 -15.08 -8.31
N LYS A 70 3.29 -14.90 -7.41
CA LYS A 70 3.89 -13.58 -7.07
C LYS A 70 2.87 -12.55 -6.59
N GLN A 71 1.85 -13.01 -5.86
CA GLN A 71 0.86 -12.14 -5.25
C GLN A 71 1.27 -11.85 -3.81
N ASP A 72 1.70 -10.60 -3.53
CA ASP A 72 2.18 -10.14 -2.22
C ASP A 72 1.06 -9.51 -1.37
N VAL A 73 -0.19 -9.94 -1.59
CA VAL A 73 -1.32 -9.47 -0.78
C VAL A 73 -1.10 -9.85 0.69
N PRO A 74 -1.29 -8.91 1.65
CA PRO A 74 -1.12 -9.22 3.07
C PRO A 74 -2.13 -10.26 3.55
N VAL A 75 -1.69 -11.19 4.39
CA VAL A 75 -2.51 -12.28 4.92
C VAL A 75 -2.41 -12.35 6.43
N ILE A 76 -3.57 -12.41 7.11
CA ILE A 76 -3.73 -12.70 8.54
C ILE A 76 -4.32 -14.09 8.69
N PHE A 77 -3.66 -14.97 9.46
CA PHE A 77 -4.24 -16.23 9.88
C PHE A 77 -5.07 -16.07 11.16
N LEU A 78 -6.27 -16.64 11.15
CA LEU A 78 -7.06 -16.89 12.35
C LEU A 78 -6.93 -18.40 12.68
N THR A 79 -6.36 -18.75 13.82
CA THR A 79 -6.07 -20.15 14.12
C THR A 79 -6.48 -20.54 15.53
N ALA A 80 -7.00 -21.76 15.71
CA ALA A 80 -7.18 -22.36 17.02
C ALA A 80 -5.88 -22.90 17.63
N LYS A 81 -4.81 -22.99 16.83
CA LYS A 81 -3.52 -23.56 17.23
C LYS A 81 -2.60 -22.47 17.80
N ASP A 82 -2.06 -22.74 18.98
CA ASP A 82 -1.16 -21.82 19.71
C ASP A 82 0.27 -22.41 19.85
N SER A 83 0.59 -23.52 19.15
CA SER A 83 1.91 -24.11 19.26
C SER A 83 2.98 -23.28 18.52
N PHE A 84 4.20 -23.29 19.05
CA PHE A 84 5.35 -22.61 18.43
C PHE A 84 5.68 -23.18 17.05
N GLU A 85 5.42 -24.45 16.84
CA GLU A 85 5.68 -25.15 15.57
C GLU A 85 4.72 -24.72 14.47
N ASP A 86 3.44 -24.58 14.78
CA ASP A 86 2.42 -24.07 13.86
C ASP A 86 2.71 -22.61 13.45
N LYS A 87 3.15 -21.77 14.39
CA LYS A 87 3.55 -20.37 14.13
C LYS A 87 4.76 -20.31 13.20
N ARG A 88 5.77 -21.17 13.42
CA ARG A 88 6.98 -21.23 12.57
C ARG A 88 6.64 -21.65 11.13
N GLU A 89 5.74 -22.62 10.95
CA GLU A 89 5.27 -23.06 9.64
C GLU A 89 4.48 -21.95 8.94
N GLY A 90 3.64 -21.22 9.67
CA GLY A 90 2.90 -20.06 9.16
C GLY A 90 3.83 -18.98 8.61
N PHE A 91 4.82 -18.54 9.38
CA PHE A 91 5.77 -17.53 8.90
C PHE A 91 6.62 -18.03 7.72
N ALA A 92 6.96 -19.33 7.67
CA ALA A 92 7.67 -19.93 6.55
C ALA A 92 6.82 -19.99 5.26
N SER A 93 5.47 -20.00 5.38
CA SER A 93 4.54 -19.97 4.24
C SER A 93 4.32 -18.58 3.65
N GLY A 94 4.87 -17.51 4.28
CA GLY A 94 4.77 -16.14 3.77
C GLY A 94 3.54 -15.38 4.24
N ILE A 95 3.01 -15.69 5.44
CA ILE A 95 1.97 -14.87 6.09
C ILE A 95 2.59 -13.62 6.74
N ASP A 96 1.77 -12.59 6.90
CA ASP A 96 2.20 -11.32 7.46
C ASP A 96 1.87 -11.18 8.95
N ASP A 97 0.80 -11.84 9.42
CA ASP A 97 0.39 -11.85 10.82
C ASP A 97 -0.50 -13.06 11.14
N TYR A 98 -0.70 -13.34 12.44
CA TYR A 98 -1.62 -14.37 12.90
C TYR A 98 -2.32 -13.95 14.19
N MET A 99 -3.53 -14.50 14.43
CA MET A 99 -4.29 -14.34 15.66
C MET A 99 -4.85 -15.67 16.11
N THR A 100 -4.83 -15.92 17.43
CA THR A 100 -5.40 -17.13 18.01
C THR A 100 -6.89 -16.95 18.35
N LYS A 101 -7.69 -17.94 18.01
CA LYS A 101 -9.11 -18.03 18.43
C LYS A 101 -9.20 -18.51 19.90
N PRO A 102 -10.05 -17.91 20.77
CA PRO A 102 -10.94 -16.78 20.46
C PRO A 102 -10.19 -15.44 20.46
N PHE A 103 -10.58 -14.53 19.57
CA PHE A 103 -9.97 -13.21 19.42
C PHE A 103 -10.96 -12.07 19.61
N ARG A 104 -10.44 -10.87 19.85
CA ARG A 104 -11.25 -9.64 19.88
C ARG A 104 -11.29 -9.01 18.51
N TYR A 105 -12.46 -8.62 18.03
CA TYR A 105 -12.62 -7.98 16.71
C TYR A 105 -11.92 -6.63 16.62
N GLU A 106 -11.82 -5.89 17.73
CA GLU A 106 -11.06 -4.64 17.79
C GLU A 106 -9.57 -4.88 17.49
N GLU A 107 -9.00 -5.99 17.99
CA GLU A 107 -7.61 -6.35 17.70
C GLU A 107 -7.44 -6.73 16.23
N LEU A 108 -8.37 -7.49 15.65
CA LEU A 108 -8.36 -7.81 14.23
C LEU A 108 -8.38 -6.54 13.36
N LEU A 109 -9.24 -5.57 13.69
CA LEU A 109 -9.29 -4.28 12.98
C LEU A 109 -7.95 -3.53 13.04
N TRP A 110 -7.29 -3.46 14.19
CA TRP A 110 -5.99 -2.80 14.31
C TRP A 110 -4.90 -3.48 13.49
N ARG A 111 -4.91 -4.81 13.42
CA ARG A 111 -3.95 -5.59 12.62
C ARG A 111 -4.18 -5.41 11.13
N ILE A 112 -5.43 -5.46 10.68
CA ILE A 112 -5.79 -5.16 9.29
C ILE A 112 -5.32 -3.75 8.91
N GLU A 113 -5.61 -2.75 9.74
CA GLU A 113 -5.17 -1.37 9.49
C GLU A 113 -3.63 -1.25 9.41
N ALA A 114 -2.92 -1.93 10.32
CA ALA A 114 -1.46 -1.92 10.33
C ALA A 114 -0.86 -2.57 9.07
N LEU A 115 -1.42 -3.69 8.60
CA LEU A 115 -0.95 -4.37 7.39
C LEU A 115 -1.30 -3.59 6.13
N LEU A 116 -2.52 -3.08 6.01
CA LEU A 116 -2.91 -2.23 4.89
C LEU A 116 -2.04 -0.97 4.82
N ARG A 117 -1.70 -0.38 5.96
CA ARG A 117 -0.77 0.75 6.01
C ARG A 117 0.62 0.37 5.53
N ARG A 118 1.15 -0.82 5.88
CA ARG A 118 2.43 -1.32 5.36
C ARG A 118 2.37 -1.58 3.86
N ALA A 119 1.34 -2.27 3.40
CA ALA A 119 1.12 -2.54 1.97
C ALA A 119 0.95 -1.24 1.18
N ASN A 120 0.22 -0.25 1.71
CA ASN A 120 0.13 1.08 1.12
C ASN A 120 1.47 1.85 1.18
N ILE A 121 2.30 1.63 2.20
CA ILE A 121 3.66 2.19 2.25
C ILE A 121 4.53 1.54 1.17
N GLU A 122 4.44 0.25 0.93
CA GLU A 122 5.17 -0.44 -0.13
C GLU A 122 4.63 -0.10 -1.52
N SER A 123 3.31 -0.06 -1.70
CA SER A 123 2.69 0.42 -2.94
C SER A 123 2.79 1.94 -3.11
N SER A 124 2.87 2.72 -2.01
CA SER A 124 3.10 4.16 -2.05
C SER A 124 4.57 4.56 -2.23
N ARG A 125 5.49 3.60 -2.21
CA ARG A 125 6.91 3.85 -2.56
C ARG A 125 7.14 4.00 -4.06
N THR A 126 6.17 3.64 -4.87
CA THR A 126 6.18 3.90 -6.30
C THR A 126 4.97 4.72 -6.72
N ILE A 127 5.17 5.70 -7.59
CA ILE A 127 4.10 6.49 -8.21
C ILE A 127 4.19 6.29 -9.71
N LYS A 128 3.07 5.94 -10.34
CA LYS A 128 2.93 5.99 -11.80
C LYS A 128 2.38 7.35 -12.19
N ALA A 129 3.15 8.08 -12.98
CA ALA A 129 2.77 9.37 -13.55
C ALA A 129 2.83 9.25 -15.07
N GLY A 130 1.69 9.00 -15.72
CA GLY A 130 1.66 8.62 -17.13
C GLY A 130 2.45 7.33 -17.39
N ALA A 131 3.43 7.37 -18.30
CA ALA A 131 4.37 6.29 -18.54
C ALA A 131 5.59 6.29 -17.60
N SER A 132 5.80 7.39 -16.86
CA SER A 132 6.90 7.52 -15.89
C SER A 132 6.57 6.82 -14.57
N VAL A 133 7.59 6.22 -13.94
CA VAL A 133 7.52 5.58 -12.61
C VAL A 133 8.54 6.22 -11.68
N LEU A 134 8.07 6.71 -10.54
CA LEU A 134 8.93 7.18 -9.45
C LEU A 134 9.09 6.06 -8.43
N ASP A 135 10.30 5.70 -8.04
CA ASP A 135 10.58 4.71 -6.99
C ASP A 135 11.32 5.35 -5.81
N GLN A 136 10.64 5.38 -4.66
CA GLN A 136 11.16 5.97 -3.43
C GLN A 136 12.30 5.13 -2.81
N ASN A 137 12.37 3.82 -3.09
CA ASN A 137 13.43 2.97 -2.53
C ASN A 137 14.79 3.29 -3.16
N THR A 138 14.79 3.63 -4.45
CA THR A 138 16.00 3.92 -5.23
C THR A 138 16.22 5.40 -5.46
N TYR A 139 15.23 6.26 -5.13
CA TYR A 139 15.20 7.68 -5.47
C TYR A 139 15.32 7.93 -6.97
N THR A 140 14.68 7.07 -7.77
CA THR A 140 14.75 7.12 -9.23
C THR A 140 13.41 7.49 -9.86
N VAL A 141 13.51 8.11 -11.04
CA VAL A 141 12.40 8.33 -11.96
C VAL A 141 12.76 7.64 -13.27
N THR A 142 11.96 6.64 -13.64
CA THR A 142 12.10 5.92 -14.92
C THR A 142 11.04 6.42 -15.88
N ASP A 143 11.41 6.90 -17.06
CA ASP A 143 10.48 7.38 -18.09
C ASP A 143 9.88 6.21 -18.90
N GLY A 144 8.90 6.50 -19.76
CA GLY A 144 8.23 5.49 -20.60
C GLY A 144 9.15 4.80 -21.63
N THR A 145 10.39 5.28 -21.81
CA THR A 145 11.40 4.66 -22.68
C THR A 145 12.36 3.75 -21.90
N GLY A 146 12.23 3.70 -20.57
CA GLY A 146 13.11 2.93 -19.68
C GLY A 146 14.38 3.68 -19.27
N ASN A 147 14.49 4.98 -19.59
CA ASN A 147 15.60 5.79 -19.12
C ASN A 147 15.39 6.17 -17.65
N GLU A 148 16.38 5.86 -16.80
CA GLU A 148 16.33 6.06 -15.35
C GLU A 148 17.18 7.25 -14.93
N VAL A 149 16.60 8.13 -14.12
CA VAL A 149 17.24 9.31 -13.54
C VAL A 149 17.21 9.21 -12.03
N GLN A 150 18.36 9.08 -11.38
CA GLN A 150 18.47 9.15 -9.93
C GLN A 150 18.50 10.60 -9.46
N LEU A 151 17.72 10.91 -8.43
CA LEU A 151 17.62 12.24 -7.83
C LEU A 151 18.29 12.31 -6.46
N PRO A 152 18.83 13.49 -6.06
CA PRO A 152 19.14 13.75 -4.66
C PRO A 152 17.88 13.57 -3.79
N ALA A 153 18.04 13.02 -2.59
CA ALA A 153 16.92 12.62 -1.72
C ALA A 153 15.86 13.74 -1.56
N LYS A 154 16.26 14.98 -1.26
CA LYS A 154 15.31 16.09 -1.08
C LYS A 154 14.60 16.55 -2.37
N GLU A 155 15.23 16.40 -3.53
CA GLU A 155 14.59 16.63 -4.82
C GLU A 155 13.56 15.53 -5.11
N PHE A 156 13.93 14.29 -4.83
CA PHE A 156 13.02 13.17 -4.99
C PHE A 156 11.81 13.28 -4.05
N ASP A 157 12.04 13.49 -2.74
CA ASP A 157 10.97 13.63 -1.74
C ASP A 157 9.98 14.75 -2.10
N LEU A 158 10.50 15.88 -2.62
CA LEU A 158 9.67 16.98 -3.09
C LEU A 158 8.81 16.61 -4.30
N LEU A 159 9.41 15.97 -5.32
CA LEU A 159 8.70 15.53 -6.50
C LEU A 159 7.65 14.47 -6.14
N PHE A 160 8.05 13.51 -5.31
CA PHE A 160 7.18 12.44 -4.83
C PHE A 160 5.98 12.98 -4.03
N LEU A 161 6.20 13.95 -3.13
CA LEU A 161 5.13 14.63 -2.39
C LEU A 161 4.10 15.27 -3.33
N LEU A 162 4.56 15.98 -4.37
CA LEU A 162 3.68 16.68 -5.29
C LEU A 162 2.89 15.74 -6.20
N LEU A 163 3.49 14.62 -6.62
CA LEU A 163 2.87 13.65 -7.53
C LEU A 163 2.10 12.54 -6.81
N SER A 164 2.27 12.36 -5.49
CA SER A 164 1.42 11.46 -4.69
C SER A 164 -0.02 11.96 -4.53
N SER A 165 -0.25 13.25 -4.75
CA SER A 165 -1.57 13.87 -4.68
C SER A 165 -1.75 14.86 -5.84
N PRO A 166 -1.94 14.37 -7.08
CA PRO A 166 -2.02 15.21 -8.26
C PRO A 166 -3.14 16.25 -8.15
N GLY A 167 -2.83 17.50 -8.54
CA GLY A 167 -3.75 18.62 -8.45
C GLY A 167 -3.88 19.27 -7.06
N GLN A 168 -3.43 18.60 -5.98
CA GLN A 168 -3.42 19.19 -4.64
C GLN A 168 -2.37 20.32 -4.55
N ILE A 169 -2.77 21.44 -3.97
CA ILE A 169 -1.89 22.59 -3.72
C ILE A 169 -1.21 22.39 -2.37
N PHE A 170 0.11 22.42 -2.34
CA PHE A 170 0.92 22.44 -1.12
C PHE A 170 1.50 23.85 -0.95
N THR A 171 1.30 24.45 0.23
CA THR A 171 1.96 25.70 0.57
C THR A 171 3.46 25.46 0.75
N LYS A 172 4.27 26.52 0.64
CA LYS A 172 5.71 26.40 0.87
C LYS A 172 6.04 25.87 2.26
N GLN A 173 5.28 26.32 3.28
CA GLN A 173 5.45 25.83 4.65
C GLN A 173 5.14 24.33 4.76
N GLN A 174 4.02 23.88 4.18
CA GLN A 174 3.69 22.46 4.16
C GLN A 174 4.76 21.59 3.46
N ILE A 175 5.35 22.13 2.40
CA ILE A 175 6.46 21.46 1.70
C ILE A 175 7.70 21.40 2.59
N LEU A 176 8.07 22.50 3.25
CA LEU A 176 9.20 22.54 4.18
C LEU A 176 9.02 21.52 5.30
N ASP A 177 7.87 21.53 5.97
CA ASP A 177 7.60 20.63 7.10
C ASP A 177 7.65 19.16 6.68
N LYS A 178 7.07 18.82 5.52
CA LYS A 178 6.99 17.43 5.04
C LYS A 178 8.29 16.89 4.46
N VAL A 179 9.07 17.73 3.77
CA VAL A 179 10.27 17.29 3.06
C VAL A 179 11.54 17.53 3.89
N TRP A 180 11.63 18.62 4.64
CA TRP A 180 12.81 18.97 5.44
C TRP A 180 12.63 18.76 6.94
N GLY A 181 11.38 18.73 7.45
CA GLY A 181 11.09 18.64 8.87
C GLY A 181 11.03 20.02 9.56
N MET A 182 10.42 20.08 10.75
CA MET A 182 10.17 21.35 11.46
C MET A 182 11.43 22.08 11.98
N ASP A 183 12.57 21.40 12.13
CA ASP A 183 13.75 21.93 12.84
C ASP A 183 14.97 22.26 11.95
N THR A 184 14.81 22.37 10.62
CA THR A 184 15.98 22.42 9.72
C THR A 184 16.51 23.81 9.40
N GLY A 185 15.89 24.90 9.89
CA GLY A 185 16.29 26.26 9.51
C GLY A 185 16.17 26.58 8.00
N SER A 186 15.54 25.67 7.24
CA SER A 186 15.28 25.86 5.80
C SER A 186 14.16 26.88 5.60
N ASP A 187 14.29 27.72 4.60
CA ASP A 187 13.36 28.80 4.31
C ASP A 187 12.64 28.62 2.95
N ASP A 188 11.74 29.54 2.63
CA ASP A 188 10.97 29.60 1.40
C ASP A 188 11.84 29.58 0.13
N SER A 189 13.07 30.08 0.21
CA SER A 189 14.02 30.12 -0.93
C SER A 189 14.55 28.72 -1.26
N THR A 190 14.66 27.84 -0.25
CA THR A 190 15.06 26.44 -0.41
C THR A 190 14.06 25.69 -1.28
N VAL A 191 12.75 25.82 -1.00
CA VAL A 191 11.70 25.18 -1.81
C VAL A 191 11.76 25.67 -3.25
N LYS A 192 11.85 26.99 -3.46
CA LYS A 192 11.93 27.57 -4.80
C LYS A 192 13.13 27.04 -5.60
N THR A 193 14.28 26.92 -4.94
CA THR A 193 15.51 26.41 -5.58
C THR A 193 15.33 24.98 -6.05
N HIS A 194 14.79 24.08 -5.22
CA HIS A 194 14.58 22.69 -5.57
C HIS A 194 13.47 22.50 -6.63
N ILE A 195 12.39 23.28 -6.59
CA ILE A 195 11.39 23.33 -7.65
C ILE A 195 12.00 23.69 -9.00
N ASN A 196 12.86 24.72 -9.04
CA ASN A 196 13.51 25.11 -10.29
C ASN A 196 14.46 24.04 -10.82
N ARG A 197 15.22 23.36 -9.93
CA ARG A 197 16.08 22.23 -10.32
C ARG A 197 15.27 21.08 -10.90
N LEU A 198 14.16 20.70 -10.28
CA LEU A 198 13.27 19.67 -10.78
C LEU A 198 12.68 20.03 -12.14
N ARG A 199 12.21 21.27 -12.32
CA ARG A 199 11.68 21.75 -13.61
C ARG A 199 12.72 21.67 -14.72
N ASN A 200 13.94 22.12 -14.46
CA ASN A 200 15.02 22.07 -15.45
C ASN A 200 15.39 20.62 -15.79
N ARG A 201 15.37 19.72 -14.80
CA ARG A 201 15.72 18.31 -14.99
C ARG A 201 14.68 17.54 -15.81
N PHE A 202 13.40 17.87 -15.63
CA PHE A 202 12.27 17.25 -16.30
C PHE A 202 11.61 18.20 -17.32
N GLU A 203 12.36 19.13 -17.86
CA GLU A 203 11.87 20.02 -18.91
C GLU A 203 11.41 19.21 -20.14
N GLY A 204 10.16 19.43 -20.56
CA GLY A 204 9.58 18.70 -21.70
C GLY A 204 9.11 17.27 -21.37
N ASN A 205 9.09 16.86 -20.08
CA ASN A 205 8.53 15.57 -19.73
C ASN A 205 7.03 15.53 -20.07
N PRO A 206 6.55 14.52 -20.85
CA PRO A 206 5.16 14.45 -21.29
C PRO A 206 4.20 13.97 -20.20
N ASP A 207 4.70 13.30 -19.16
CA ASP A 207 3.89 12.55 -18.22
C ASP A 207 3.46 13.38 -17.01
N PHE A 208 4.25 14.37 -16.60
CA PHE A 208 3.95 15.20 -15.43
C PHE A 208 4.60 16.59 -15.51
N GLU A 209 4.04 17.52 -14.74
CA GLU A 209 4.62 18.86 -14.56
C GLU A 209 4.44 19.39 -13.13
N ILE A 210 5.28 20.33 -12.73
CA ILE A 210 5.15 21.09 -11.47
C ILE A 210 4.63 22.48 -11.76
N VAL A 211 3.42 22.78 -11.28
CA VAL A 211 2.73 24.05 -11.50
C VAL A 211 2.86 24.97 -10.28
N THR A 212 3.18 26.24 -10.53
CA THR A 212 3.11 27.29 -9.49
C THR A 212 1.69 27.84 -9.39
N VAL A 213 1.13 27.82 -8.18
CA VAL A 213 -0.13 28.50 -7.88
C VAL A 213 0.19 29.82 -7.17
N ARG A 214 0.07 30.94 -7.91
CA ARG A 214 0.48 32.28 -7.42
C ARG A 214 -0.17 32.59 -6.07
N GLY A 215 0.64 33.04 -5.12
CA GLY A 215 0.20 33.40 -3.77
C GLY A 215 -0.10 32.22 -2.83
N LEU A 216 -0.10 30.97 -3.31
CA LEU A 216 -0.42 29.79 -2.50
C LEU A 216 0.77 28.82 -2.38
N GLY A 217 1.34 28.35 -3.49
CA GLY A 217 2.42 27.35 -3.44
C GLY A 217 2.60 26.59 -4.75
N TYR A 218 2.71 25.27 -4.65
CA TYR A 218 2.98 24.40 -5.79
C TYR A 218 2.06 23.19 -5.81
N LYS A 219 1.81 22.63 -6.99
CA LYS A 219 1.13 21.36 -7.19
C LYS A 219 1.80 20.54 -8.29
N GLY A 220 1.72 19.21 -8.19
CA GLY A 220 2.04 18.30 -9.29
C GLY A 220 0.81 18.04 -10.15
N MET A 221 1.00 17.91 -11.45
CA MET A 221 -0.01 17.46 -12.39
C MET A 221 0.52 16.24 -13.12
N ILE A 222 -0.33 15.24 -13.31
CA ILE A 222 -0.04 14.06 -14.13
C ILE A 222 -0.88 14.16 -15.39
N HIS A 223 -0.23 13.96 -16.54
CA HIS A 223 -0.89 13.93 -17.84
C HIS A 223 -1.24 12.48 -18.17
N THR A 224 -2.44 12.24 -18.66
CA THR A 224 -2.96 10.92 -19.07
C THR A 224 -2.98 10.81 -20.59
#